data_a374fb72205394497e8bd8bfea14a582
#
_entry.id   a374fb72205394497e8bd8bfea14a582
#
_cell.length_a   1.000
_cell.length_b   1.000
_cell.length_c   1.000
_cell.angle_alpha   90.00
_cell.angle_beta   90.00
_cell.angle_gamma   90.00
#
_symmetry.space_group_name_H-M   'P 1'
#
loop_
_entity.id
_entity.type
_entity.pdbx_description
1 polymer ?
#
loop_
_entity_poly.entity_id
_entity_poly.type
_entity_poly.pdbx_seq_one_letter_code
_entity_poly.pdbx_strand_id
1 'polypeptide(L)'
;VPTGSAFYQQRSKLSVSAFRHLLKEFNLKFPLEKFRGKYYLIACDGSEFNIARNLKDADTFHEPNGKSVSGFNMVHTISLYEVCSKRYLDLEVQPERLKNEFQAICNLMDRYAYGGFPIFIADRGFSSYNVFAHAIENNVDFLIRAKDLNVQRFLGVGTLPDKLDTTIELILTRIQSKKKHKHPEKESQYRYICKNIAFDYLNPADISDEYLLK
;
A
#
# COMPACT_ATOMS: atom_id res chain seq x y z
N VAL A 1 -38.10 -11.05 -18.96
CA VAL A 1 -36.67 -10.67 -18.79
C VAL A 1 -36.66 -9.21 -18.34
N PRO A 2 -35.93 -8.87 -17.27
CA PRO A 2 -35.82 -7.49 -16.80
C PRO A 2 -35.27 -6.58 -17.89
N THR A 3 -35.77 -5.34 -17.97
CA THR A 3 -35.27 -4.34 -18.90
C THR A 3 -33.94 -3.77 -18.43
N GLY A 4 -33.13 -3.22 -19.33
CA GLY A 4 -31.88 -2.54 -18.97
C GLY A 4 -32.08 -1.40 -17.96
N SER A 5 -33.24 -0.67 -18.03
CA SER A 5 -33.62 0.35 -17.06
C SER A 5 -33.87 -0.24 -15.67
N ALA A 6 -34.59 -1.37 -15.59
CA ALA A 6 -34.83 -2.05 -14.32
C ALA A 6 -33.53 -2.52 -13.67
N PHE A 7 -32.59 -3.05 -14.45
CA PHE A 7 -31.26 -3.43 -13.97
C PHE A 7 -30.50 -2.22 -13.44
N TYR A 8 -30.49 -1.11 -14.17
CA TYR A 8 -29.82 0.12 -13.75
C TYR A 8 -30.36 0.64 -12.41
N GLN A 9 -31.68 0.68 -12.23
CA GLN A 9 -32.34 1.13 -10.99
C GLN A 9 -32.02 0.23 -9.79
N GLN A 10 -31.74 -1.05 -10.00
CA GLN A 10 -31.41 -1.99 -8.93
C GLN A 10 -29.90 -2.00 -8.55
N ARG A 11 -29.04 -1.31 -9.30
CA ARG A 11 -27.58 -1.27 -9.03
C ARG A 11 -27.25 -0.80 -7.62
N SER A 12 -28.00 0.16 -7.08
CA SER A 12 -27.78 0.67 -5.72
C SER A 12 -27.99 -0.37 -4.61
N LYS A 13 -28.64 -1.50 -4.93
CA LYS A 13 -28.84 -2.62 -4.00
C LYS A 13 -27.62 -3.55 -3.93
N LEU A 14 -26.69 -3.44 -4.86
CA LEU A 14 -25.46 -4.23 -4.85
C LEU A 14 -24.45 -3.60 -3.92
N SER A 15 -24.00 -4.35 -2.93
CA SER A 15 -22.89 -3.93 -2.08
C SER A 15 -21.59 -3.91 -2.87
N VAL A 16 -20.71 -2.94 -2.61
CA VAL A 16 -19.35 -2.91 -3.16
C VAL A 16 -18.57 -4.17 -2.79
N SER A 17 -18.81 -4.71 -1.60
CA SER A 17 -18.21 -5.97 -1.15
C SER A 17 -18.56 -7.18 -2.01
N ALA A 18 -19.73 -7.17 -2.69
CA ALA A 18 -20.11 -8.24 -3.59
C ALA A 18 -19.16 -8.36 -4.79
N PHE A 19 -18.70 -7.24 -5.35
CA PHE A 19 -17.73 -7.25 -6.46
C PHE A 19 -16.38 -7.77 -6.03
N ARG A 20 -15.91 -7.38 -4.84
CA ARG A 20 -14.66 -7.90 -4.26
C ARG A 20 -14.76 -9.40 -3.99
N HIS A 21 -15.90 -9.86 -3.46
CA HIS A 21 -16.16 -11.27 -3.25
C HIS A 21 -16.13 -12.06 -4.56
N LEU A 22 -16.81 -11.57 -5.60
CA LEU A 22 -16.80 -12.21 -6.92
C LEU A 22 -15.40 -12.29 -7.53
N LEU A 23 -14.61 -11.23 -7.42
CA LEU A 23 -13.21 -11.22 -7.89
C LEU A 23 -12.37 -12.27 -7.15
N LYS A 24 -12.51 -12.35 -5.83
CA LYS A 24 -11.83 -13.34 -5.00
C LYS A 24 -12.23 -14.77 -5.39
N GLU A 25 -13.54 -15.06 -5.45
CA GLU A 25 -14.05 -16.38 -5.82
C GLU A 25 -13.64 -16.80 -7.24
N PHE A 26 -13.62 -15.85 -8.18
CA PHE A 26 -13.12 -16.09 -9.53
C PHE A 26 -11.63 -16.50 -9.48
N ASN A 27 -10.80 -15.74 -8.79
CA ASN A 27 -9.37 -16.02 -8.71
C ASN A 27 -9.05 -17.35 -7.99
N LEU A 28 -9.84 -17.71 -6.96
CA LEU A 28 -9.65 -18.98 -6.26
C LEU A 28 -10.00 -20.23 -7.12
N LYS A 29 -10.85 -20.06 -8.15
CA LYS A 29 -11.18 -21.17 -9.07
C LYS A 29 -10.07 -21.53 -10.06
N PHE A 30 -9.16 -20.60 -10.30
CA PHE A 30 -8.11 -20.77 -11.28
C PHE A 30 -6.74 -20.68 -10.60
N PRO A 31 -5.89 -21.70 -10.66
CA PRO A 31 -4.58 -21.64 -10.05
C PRO A 31 -3.76 -20.47 -10.62
N LEU A 32 -2.99 -19.83 -9.76
CA LEU A 32 -2.03 -18.81 -10.15
C LEU A 32 -0.76 -19.48 -10.71
N GLU A 33 -0.20 -18.89 -11.75
CA GLU A 33 1.11 -19.29 -12.27
C GLU A 33 2.21 -18.83 -11.32
N LYS A 34 3.25 -19.67 -11.19
CA LYS A 34 4.36 -19.39 -10.28
C LYS A 34 5.62 -19.02 -11.05
N PHE A 35 6.21 -17.92 -10.72
CA PHE A 35 7.56 -17.59 -11.19
C PHE A 35 8.56 -18.58 -10.63
N ARG A 36 9.37 -19.19 -11.51
CA ARG A 36 10.33 -20.27 -11.17
C ARG A 36 9.71 -21.41 -10.35
N GLY A 37 8.44 -21.72 -10.57
CA GLY A 37 7.75 -22.80 -9.87
C GLY A 37 7.44 -22.56 -8.40
N LYS A 38 7.80 -21.41 -7.83
CA LYS A 38 7.71 -21.12 -6.39
C LYS A 38 6.98 -19.84 -6.04
N TYR A 39 7.34 -18.70 -6.63
CA TYR A 39 6.94 -17.38 -6.19
C TYR A 39 5.73 -16.85 -6.96
N TYR A 40 4.89 -16.05 -6.29
CA TYR A 40 3.89 -15.20 -6.93
C TYR A 40 4.42 -13.77 -7.02
N LEU A 41 4.46 -13.20 -8.21
CA LEU A 41 4.93 -11.83 -8.43
C LEU A 41 3.72 -10.88 -8.46
N ILE A 42 3.53 -10.12 -7.38
CA ILE A 42 2.36 -9.28 -7.18
C ILE A 42 2.76 -7.82 -7.41
N ALA A 43 2.48 -7.29 -8.60
CA ALA A 43 2.68 -5.88 -8.86
C ALA A 43 1.61 -5.04 -8.18
N CYS A 44 2.05 -3.96 -7.50
CA CYS A 44 1.21 -3.01 -6.81
C CYS A 44 1.40 -1.63 -7.45
N ASP A 45 0.31 -1.07 -7.97
CA ASP A 45 0.37 0.25 -8.61
C ASP A 45 -0.94 1.00 -8.45
N GLY A 46 -0.82 2.34 -8.50
CA GLY A 46 -1.94 3.26 -8.41
C GLY A 46 -2.43 3.69 -9.80
N SER A 47 -3.75 3.82 -9.94
CA SER A 47 -4.38 4.34 -11.14
C SER A 47 -5.54 5.26 -10.80
N GLU A 48 -5.76 6.27 -11.62
CA GLU A 48 -6.84 7.23 -11.46
C GLU A 48 -7.90 7.01 -12.53
N PHE A 49 -9.17 7.03 -12.13
CA PHE A 49 -10.29 6.83 -13.04
C PHE A 49 -11.30 7.95 -12.93
N ASN A 50 -11.64 8.55 -14.06
CA ASN A 50 -12.77 9.48 -14.13
C ASN A 50 -14.08 8.71 -13.94
N ILE A 51 -14.96 9.25 -13.11
CA ILE A 51 -16.29 8.71 -12.86
C ILE A 51 -17.35 9.71 -13.28
N ALA A 52 -18.63 9.29 -13.26
CA ALA A 52 -19.73 10.16 -13.62
C ALA A 52 -19.72 11.47 -12.79
N ARG A 53 -19.87 12.60 -13.46
CA ARG A 53 -19.82 13.91 -12.82
C ARG A 53 -20.93 14.07 -11.78
N ASN A 54 -20.54 14.43 -10.56
CA ASN A 54 -21.45 14.71 -9.46
C ASN A 54 -20.87 15.84 -8.59
N LEU A 55 -21.41 17.05 -8.71
CA LEU A 55 -20.99 18.22 -7.95
C LEU A 55 -21.21 18.12 -6.44
N LYS A 56 -22.10 17.21 -6.01
CA LYS A 56 -22.43 17.02 -4.59
C LYS A 56 -21.45 16.10 -3.87
N ASP A 57 -20.62 15.39 -4.62
CA ASP A 57 -19.62 14.49 -4.10
C ASP A 57 -18.28 15.22 -3.98
N ALA A 58 -18.10 15.94 -2.88
CA ALA A 58 -16.94 16.77 -2.62
C ALA A 58 -15.62 15.97 -2.52
N ASP A 59 -15.69 14.69 -2.18
CA ASP A 59 -14.51 13.85 -1.96
C ASP A 59 -13.88 13.41 -3.29
N THR A 60 -14.68 13.36 -4.35
CA THR A 60 -14.21 12.97 -5.69
C THR A 60 -14.23 14.10 -6.70
N PHE A 61 -14.93 15.24 -6.40
CA PHE A 61 -15.08 16.35 -7.34
C PHE A 61 -13.86 17.27 -7.37
N HIS A 62 -13.39 17.55 -8.57
CA HIS A 62 -12.36 18.53 -8.88
C HIS A 62 -12.98 19.71 -9.62
N GLU A 63 -12.71 20.91 -9.11
CA GLU A 63 -13.15 22.17 -9.72
C GLU A 63 -12.62 22.32 -11.16
N PRO A 64 -13.29 23.16 -11.97
CA PRO A 64 -12.80 23.53 -13.29
C PRO A 64 -11.33 23.98 -13.25
N ASN A 65 -10.57 23.55 -14.23
CA ASN A 65 -9.17 23.93 -14.40
C ASN A 65 -8.83 24.06 -15.89
N GLY A 66 -7.58 24.36 -16.24
CA GLY A 66 -7.13 24.52 -17.62
C GLY A 66 -7.32 23.29 -18.53
N LYS A 67 -7.62 22.11 -17.96
CA LYS A 67 -7.88 20.87 -18.70
C LYS A 67 -9.36 20.48 -18.73
N SER A 68 -10.18 21.02 -17.81
CA SER A 68 -11.61 20.72 -17.71
C SER A 68 -12.41 21.97 -17.37
N VAL A 69 -13.22 22.44 -18.30
CA VAL A 69 -14.04 23.65 -18.16
C VAL A 69 -15.18 23.46 -17.16
N SER A 70 -15.70 22.25 -16.99
CA SER A 70 -16.85 21.94 -16.14
C SER A 70 -16.50 21.23 -14.83
N GLY A 71 -15.20 20.95 -14.59
CA GLY A 71 -14.77 20.08 -13.50
C GLY A 71 -15.10 18.62 -13.77
N PHE A 72 -14.61 17.72 -12.92
CA PHE A 72 -14.76 16.27 -13.08
C PHE A 72 -14.71 15.57 -11.72
N ASN A 73 -15.20 14.33 -11.66
CA ASN A 73 -15.04 13.47 -10.50
C ASN A 73 -14.07 12.34 -10.80
N MET A 74 -13.23 12.00 -9.84
CA MET A 74 -12.19 11.00 -9.99
C MET A 74 -12.05 10.13 -8.75
N VAL A 75 -11.81 8.85 -8.95
CA VAL A 75 -11.39 7.90 -7.92
C VAL A 75 -9.98 7.44 -8.18
N HIS A 76 -9.26 7.18 -7.10
CA HIS A 76 -7.94 6.55 -7.12
C HIS A 76 -8.08 5.08 -6.73
N THR A 77 -7.33 4.21 -7.38
CA THR A 77 -7.29 2.78 -7.06
C THR A 77 -5.86 2.32 -6.87
N ILE A 78 -5.63 1.51 -5.86
CA ILE A 78 -4.42 0.67 -5.77
C ILE A 78 -4.85 -0.76 -6.07
N SER A 79 -4.12 -1.45 -6.92
CA SER A 79 -4.44 -2.81 -7.33
C SER A 79 -3.29 -3.78 -7.10
N LEU A 80 -3.64 -5.04 -6.80
CA LEU A 80 -2.73 -6.18 -6.81
C LEU A 80 -2.87 -6.92 -8.14
N TYR A 81 -1.81 -6.96 -8.93
CA TYR A 81 -1.78 -7.64 -10.20
C TYR A 81 -0.74 -8.76 -10.19
N GLU A 82 -1.19 -10.02 -10.34
CA GLU A 82 -0.27 -11.15 -10.47
C GLU A 82 0.27 -11.21 -11.89
N VAL A 83 1.60 -11.05 -11.99
CA VAL A 83 2.31 -10.79 -13.25
C VAL A 83 2.32 -12.00 -14.19
N CYS A 84 2.54 -13.21 -13.65
CA CYS A 84 2.64 -14.42 -14.46
C CYS A 84 1.28 -14.83 -15.02
N SER A 85 0.24 -14.86 -14.18
CA SER A 85 -1.13 -15.21 -14.56
C SER A 85 -1.87 -14.06 -15.25
N LYS A 86 -1.30 -12.85 -15.26
CA LYS A 86 -1.91 -11.63 -15.85
C LYS A 86 -3.31 -11.33 -15.30
N ARG A 87 -3.46 -11.39 -13.96
CA ARG A 87 -4.75 -11.21 -13.30
C ARG A 87 -4.70 -10.21 -12.16
N TYR A 88 -5.76 -9.41 -12.05
CA TYR A 88 -5.99 -8.62 -10.84
C TYR A 88 -6.51 -9.53 -9.73
N LEU A 89 -5.89 -9.47 -8.58
CA LEU A 89 -6.26 -10.27 -7.39
C LEU A 89 -7.17 -9.52 -6.45
N ASP A 90 -6.87 -8.25 -6.21
CA ASP A 90 -7.64 -7.37 -5.34
C ASP A 90 -7.39 -5.91 -5.71
N LEU A 91 -8.23 -5.02 -5.21
CA LEU A 91 -8.06 -3.58 -5.39
C LEU A 91 -8.67 -2.80 -4.21
N GLU A 92 -8.10 -1.63 -3.95
CA GLU A 92 -8.62 -0.62 -3.04
C GLU A 92 -9.06 0.58 -3.85
N VAL A 93 -10.31 1.05 -3.64
CA VAL A 93 -10.85 2.25 -4.29
C VAL A 93 -10.99 3.34 -3.26
N GLN A 94 -10.45 4.50 -3.54
CA GLN A 94 -10.49 5.67 -2.67
C GLN A 94 -11.01 6.88 -3.45
N PRO A 95 -11.76 7.80 -2.81
CA PRO A 95 -11.99 9.12 -3.38
C PRO A 95 -10.63 9.81 -3.65
N GLU A 96 -10.44 10.38 -4.83
CA GLU A 96 -9.09 10.88 -5.22
C GLU A 96 -8.58 11.97 -4.26
N ARG A 97 -9.47 12.84 -3.78
CA ARG A 97 -9.09 13.91 -2.84
C ARG A 97 -8.73 13.43 -1.43
N LEU A 98 -9.11 12.20 -1.08
CA LEU A 98 -8.85 11.57 0.22
C LEU A 98 -7.92 10.35 0.09
N LYS A 99 -7.23 10.21 -1.04
CA LYS A 99 -6.37 9.08 -1.29
C LYS A 99 -5.22 8.97 -0.29
N ASN A 100 -4.97 7.76 0.14
CA ASN A 100 -3.82 7.38 0.94
C ASN A 100 -3.23 6.08 0.38
N GLU A 101 -2.30 6.21 -0.55
CA GLU A 101 -1.70 5.08 -1.27
C GLU A 101 -0.95 4.12 -0.34
N PHE A 102 -0.27 4.67 0.69
CA PHE A 102 0.44 3.83 1.67
C PHE A 102 -0.51 2.96 2.47
N GLN A 103 -1.63 3.52 2.95
CA GLN A 103 -2.62 2.74 3.70
C GLN A 103 -3.33 1.74 2.78
N ALA A 104 -3.60 2.11 1.54
CA ALA A 104 -4.23 1.21 0.58
C ALA A 104 -3.39 -0.05 0.32
N ILE A 105 -2.07 0.10 0.10
CA ILE A 105 -1.20 -1.07 -0.09
C ILE A 105 -1.06 -1.90 1.19
N CYS A 106 -1.01 -1.29 2.37
CA CYS A 106 -1.03 -1.99 3.65
C CYS A 106 -2.30 -2.83 3.80
N ASN A 107 -3.48 -2.23 3.58
CA ASN A 107 -4.76 -2.94 3.61
C ASN A 107 -4.81 -4.11 2.62
N LEU A 108 -4.21 -3.96 1.45
CA LEU A 108 -4.15 -5.02 0.44
C LEU A 108 -3.22 -6.17 0.87
N MET A 109 -2.08 -5.87 1.51
CA MET A 109 -1.19 -6.88 2.08
C MET A 109 -1.88 -7.65 3.20
N ASP A 110 -2.54 -6.95 4.13
CA ASP A 110 -3.22 -7.55 5.29
C ASP A 110 -4.35 -8.52 4.90
N ARG A 111 -5.01 -8.26 3.77
CA ARG A 111 -6.09 -9.13 3.29
C ARG A 111 -5.71 -10.09 2.18
N TYR A 112 -4.41 -10.19 1.84
CA TYR A 112 -3.93 -11.16 0.86
C TYR A 112 -4.22 -12.59 1.31
N ALA A 113 -4.92 -13.37 0.49
CA ALA A 113 -5.46 -14.67 0.89
C ALA A 113 -5.16 -15.81 -0.11
N TYR A 114 -4.19 -15.61 -1.03
CA TYR A 114 -3.89 -16.62 -2.05
C TYR A 114 -2.76 -17.58 -1.63
N GLY A 115 -2.19 -17.39 -0.45
CA GLY A 115 -1.13 -18.25 0.08
C GLY A 115 0.16 -18.22 -0.76
N GLY A 116 0.99 -19.25 -0.59
CA GLY A 116 2.24 -19.41 -1.33
C GLY A 116 3.35 -18.49 -0.84
N PHE A 117 4.24 -18.09 -1.77
CA PHE A 117 5.37 -17.18 -1.51
C PHE A 117 5.20 -15.93 -2.35
N PRO A 118 4.36 -14.96 -1.92
CA PRO A 118 4.16 -13.72 -2.66
C PRO A 118 5.38 -12.79 -2.51
N ILE A 119 5.74 -12.12 -3.60
CA ILE A 119 6.69 -11.01 -3.63
C ILE A 119 5.91 -9.79 -4.12
N PHE A 120 5.65 -8.85 -3.23
CA PHE A 120 5.00 -7.58 -3.58
C PHE A 120 5.99 -6.65 -4.25
N ILE A 121 5.69 -6.22 -5.46
CA ILE A 121 6.55 -5.38 -6.28
C ILE A 121 5.89 -4.02 -6.43
N ALA A 122 6.55 -2.96 -5.97
CA ALA A 122 6.02 -1.61 -6.07
C ALA A 122 7.11 -0.60 -6.44
N ASP A 123 6.68 0.56 -6.90
CA ASP A 123 7.58 1.62 -7.26
C ASP A 123 8.18 2.33 -6.01
N ARG A 124 9.08 3.29 -6.25
CA ARG A 124 9.73 4.08 -5.20
C ARG A 124 8.77 4.97 -4.39
N GLY A 125 7.57 5.19 -4.88
CA GLY A 125 6.52 5.94 -4.18
C GLY A 125 6.08 5.24 -2.91
N PHE A 126 6.08 3.91 -2.89
CA PHE A 126 5.65 3.07 -1.77
C PHE A 126 6.73 2.78 -0.72
N SER A 127 7.93 3.34 -0.86
CA SER A 127 9.03 3.14 0.09
C SER A 127 8.75 3.85 1.42
N SER A 128 8.15 3.14 2.39
CA SER A 128 7.87 3.65 3.73
C SER A 128 8.01 2.57 4.80
N TYR A 129 8.34 2.97 6.04
CA TYR A 129 8.44 2.03 7.15
C TYR A 129 7.14 1.28 7.44
N ASN A 130 5.98 1.93 7.27
CA ASN A 130 4.69 1.28 7.50
C ASN A 130 4.45 0.14 6.50
N VAL A 131 4.73 0.37 5.22
CA VAL A 131 4.60 -0.65 4.17
C VAL A 131 5.55 -1.82 4.44
N PHE A 132 6.80 -1.55 4.84
CA PHE A 132 7.75 -2.62 5.18
C PHE A 132 7.30 -3.42 6.40
N ALA A 133 6.79 -2.75 7.44
CA ALA A 133 6.27 -3.42 8.64
C ALA A 133 5.09 -4.33 8.31
N HIS A 134 4.11 -3.85 7.52
CA HIS A 134 2.98 -4.68 7.08
C HIS A 134 3.44 -5.90 6.27
N ALA A 135 4.42 -5.76 5.39
CA ALA A 135 4.96 -6.89 4.65
C ALA A 135 5.60 -7.93 5.59
N ILE A 136 6.39 -7.48 6.56
CA ILE A 136 7.06 -8.36 7.54
C ILE A 136 6.04 -9.05 8.43
N GLU A 137 5.09 -8.34 9.01
CA GLU A 137 4.06 -8.89 9.91
C GLU A 137 3.12 -9.88 9.18
N ASN A 138 2.88 -9.66 7.89
CA ASN A 138 2.13 -10.60 7.06
C ASN A 138 2.99 -11.74 6.49
N ASN A 139 4.29 -11.78 6.82
CA ASN A 139 5.25 -12.78 6.32
C ASN A 139 5.24 -12.87 4.78
N VAL A 140 5.26 -11.73 4.12
CA VAL A 140 5.36 -11.61 2.66
C VAL A 140 6.63 -10.90 2.27
N ASP A 141 7.24 -11.33 1.17
CA ASP A 141 8.42 -10.66 0.62
C ASP A 141 8.00 -9.41 -0.16
N PHE A 142 8.90 -8.43 -0.26
CA PHE A 142 8.67 -7.25 -1.08
C PHE A 142 9.91 -6.82 -1.85
N LEU A 143 9.68 -6.22 -3.01
CA LEU A 143 10.69 -5.60 -3.87
C LEU A 143 10.24 -4.19 -4.21
N ILE A 144 10.76 -3.20 -3.49
CA ILE A 144 10.41 -1.79 -3.66
C ILE A 144 11.68 -1.00 -4.00
N ARG A 145 11.66 -0.32 -5.13
CA ARG A 145 12.75 0.60 -5.48
C ARG A 145 12.75 1.77 -4.51
N ALA A 146 13.87 2.04 -3.86
CA ALA A 146 14.03 3.19 -2.98
C ALA A 146 14.78 4.35 -3.67
N LYS A 147 14.50 5.58 -3.23
CA LYS A 147 15.32 6.76 -3.60
C LYS A 147 16.61 6.75 -2.79
N ASP A 148 17.71 7.25 -3.34
CA ASP A 148 19.02 7.27 -2.67
C ASP A 148 18.96 7.92 -1.28
N LEU A 149 18.25 9.05 -1.14
CA LEU A 149 18.04 9.71 0.15
C LEU A 149 17.31 8.81 1.18
N ASN A 150 16.38 7.97 0.74
CA ASN A 150 15.70 7.03 1.62
C ASN A 150 16.65 5.90 2.02
N VAL A 151 17.43 5.37 1.09
CA VAL A 151 18.42 4.34 1.38
C VAL A 151 19.48 4.87 2.35
N GLN A 152 19.98 6.09 2.15
CA GLN A 152 20.89 6.76 3.09
C GLN A 152 20.31 6.85 4.50
N ARG A 153 19.01 7.19 4.63
CA ARG A 153 18.32 7.25 5.92
C ARG A 153 18.13 5.87 6.55
N PHE A 154 17.79 4.86 5.75
CA PHE A 154 17.67 3.49 6.25
C PHE A 154 18.99 2.97 6.78
N LEU A 155 20.07 3.18 6.04
CA LEU A 155 21.41 2.77 6.45
C LEU A 155 22.05 3.67 7.52
N GLY A 156 21.58 4.91 7.66
CA GLY A 156 22.18 5.89 8.56
C GLY A 156 23.55 6.42 8.06
N VAL A 157 23.75 6.45 6.74
CA VAL A 157 25.00 6.89 6.10
C VAL A 157 24.78 8.17 5.27
N GLY A 158 25.81 8.98 5.13
CA GLY A 158 25.76 10.20 4.32
C GLY A 158 25.97 9.96 2.83
N THR A 159 26.72 8.92 2.47
CA THR A 159 27.06 8.57 1.08
C THR A 159 26.84 7.07 0.87
N LEU A 160 26.25 6.71 -0.26
CA LEU A 160 26.07 5.31 -0.64
C LEU A 160 27.31 4.83 -1.41
N PRO A 161 27.76 3.58 -1.16
CA PRO A 161 28.76 2.94 -2.01
C PRO A 161 28.16 2.57 -3.37
N ASP A 162 29.01 2.37 -4.37
CA ASP A 162 28.58 2.00 -5.74
C ASP A 162 27.82 0.68 -5.79
N LYS A 163 28.13 -0.24 -4.88
CA LYS A 163 27.46 -1.53 -4.72
C LYS A 163 27.25 -1.81 -3.25
N LEU A 164 26.04 -2.22 -2.90
CA LEU A 164 25.67 -2.60 -1.55
C LEU A 164 24.65 -3.74 -1.59
N ASP A 165 24.97 -4.80 -0.85
CA ASP A 165 24.03 -5.88 -0.53
C ASP A 165 24.16 -6.15 0.96
N THR A 166 23.12 -5.82 1.73
CA THR A 166 23.18 -5.91 3.18
C THR A 166 21.78 -6.07 3.78
N THR A 167 21.73 -6.75 4.92
CA THR A 167 20.55 -6.79 5.78
C THR A 167 20.71 -5.76 6.88
N ILE A 168 19.66 -5.04 7.20
CA ILE A 168 19.62 -4.05 8.26
C ILE A 168 18.50 -4.35 9.25
N GLU A 169 18.75 -4.06 10.52
CA GLU A 169 17.73 -4.04 11.56
C GLU A 169 17.56 -2.60 12.04
N LEU A 170 16.33 -2.13 12.13
CA LEU A 170 16.02 -0.77 12.58
C LEU A 170 15.08 -0.81 13.76
N ILE A 171 15.32 0.05 14.75
CA ILE A 171 14.42 0.26 15.87
C ILE A 171 13.66 1.57 15.62
N LEU A 172 12.38 1.45 15.34
CA LEU A 172 11.50 2.59 15.07
C LEU A 172 10.90 3.10 16.37
N THR A 173 10.93 4.42 16.58
CA THR A 173 10.46 5.03 17.83
C THR A 173 9.86 6.42 17.60
N ARG A 174 8.97 6.83 18.51
CA ARG A 174 8.45 8.20 18.65
C ARG A 174 9.32 9.09 19.54
N ILE A 175 10.36 8.51 20.19
CA ILE A 175 11.28 9.26 21.06
C ILE A 175 12.39 9.85 20.22
N GLN A 176 12.55 11.17 20.26
CA GLN A 176 13.62 11.89 19.57
C GLN A 176 14.91 11.94 20.40
N SER A 177 14.79 11.91 21.73
CA SER A 177 15.94 12.03 22.62
C SER A 177 16.66 10.70 22.79
N LYS A 178 17.89 10.62 22.31
CA LYS A 178 18.77 9.44 22.41
C LYS A 178 18.92 8.92 23.85
N LYS A 179 18.95 9.82 24.85
CA LYS A 179 19.07 9.47 26.27
C LYS A 179 17.88 8.68 26.82
N LYS A 180 16.77 8.65 26.09
CA LYS A 180 15.53 7.95 26.48
C LYS A 180 15.30 6.66 25.71
N HIS A 181 16.21 6.27 24.81
CA HIS A 181 16.12 5.01 24.11
C HIS A 181 16.35 3.84 25.05
N LYS A 182 15.60 2.76 24.89
CA LYS A 182 15.69 1.55 25.74
C LYS A 182 17.01 0.80 25.53
N HIS A 183 17.61 0.92 24.33
CA HIS A 183 18.82 0.22 23.93
C HIS A 183 19.90 1.19 23.47
N PRO A 184 20.59 1.92 24.41
CA PRO A 184 21.62 2.90 24.04
C PRO A 184 22.78 2.30 23.24
N GLU A 185 23.08 1.02 23.44
CA GLU A 185 24.11 0.27 22.69
C GLU A 185 23.80 0.10 21.20
N LYS A 186 22.52 0.23 20.83
CA LYS A 186 22.02 0.13 19.44
C LYS A 186 21.69 1.47 18.81
N GLU A 187 22.28 2.56 19.29
CA GLU A 187 21.91 3.92 18.91
C GLU A 187 21.92 4.14 17.37
N SER A 188 22.83 3.51 16.63
CA SER A 188 22.90 3.61 15.18
C SER A 188 21.70 2.98 14.45
N GLN A 189 20.99 2.07 15.09
CA GLN A 189 19.82 1.38 14.52
C GLN A 189 18.53 2.18 14.72
N TYR A 190 18.50 3.14 15.65
CA TYR A 190 17.29 3.92 15.92
C TYR A 190 16.90 4.84 14.77
N ARG A 191 15.61 4.85 14.45
CA ARG A 191 15.01 5.77 13.49
C ARG A 191 13.78 6.42 14.12
N TYR A 192 13.82 7.73 14.17
CA TYR A 192 12.70 8.53 14.67
C TYR A 192 11.58 8.62 13.64
N ILE A 193 10.35 8.31 14.05
CA ILE A 193 9.14 8.51 13.25
C ILE A 193 8.36 9.69 13.84
N CYS A 194 8.17 10.74 13.05
CA CYS A 194 7.38 11.89 13.45
C CYS A 194 5.93 11.50 13.77
N LYS A 195 5.31 12.17 14.76
CA LYS A 195 3.95 11.85 15.23
C LYS A 195 2.86 11.93 14.15
N ASN A 196 3.05 12.78 13.15
CA ASN A 196 2.11 12.94 12.04
C ASN A 196 2.32 11.92 10.91
N ILE A 197 3.35 11.08 10.99
CA ILE A 197 3.56 9.99 10.03
C ILE A 197 2.82 8.75 10.54
N ALA A 198 1.92 8.20 9.71
CA ALA A 198 1.23 6.97 10.03
C ALA A 198 2.23 5.80 10.18
N PHE A 199 2.10 5.08 11.28
CA PHE A 199 2.81 3.83 11.52
C PHE A 199 1.98 3.00 12.50
N ASP A 200 1.48 1.86 12.02
CA ASP A 200 0.40 1.11 12.66
C ASP A 200 0.88 0.21 13.82
N TYR A 201 2.19 -0.05 13.88
CA TYR A 201 2.80 -0.96 14.86
C TYR A 201 3.47 -0.23 16.06
N LEU A 202 3.25 1.06 16.23
CA LEU A 202 3.62 1.79 17.46
C LEU A 202 2.38 2.26 18.17
N ASN A 203 2.27 1.93 19.45
CA ASN A 203 1.14 2.36 20.29
C ASN A 203 1.11 3.89 20.42
N PRO A 204 0.07 4.58 19.91
CA PRO A 204 -0.01 6.05 19.99
C PRO A 204 -0.15 6.58 21.44
N ALA A 205 -0.62 5.74 22.36
CA ALA A 205 -0.77 6.10 23.77
C ALA A 205 0.53 5.90 24.58
N ASP A 206 1.49 5.12 24.06
CA ASP A 206 2.78 4.88 24.71
C ASP A 206 3.91 5.44 23.84
N ILE A 207 4.38 6.64 24.20
CA ILE A 207 5.48 7.28 23.49
C ILE A 207 6.81 6.52 23.61
N SER A 208 6.93 5.64 24.62
CA SER A 208 8.11 4.81 24.84
C SER A 208 8.10 3.50 24.07
N ASP A 209 7.06 3.26 23.27
CA ASP A 209 6.95 2.07 22.42
C ASP A 209 7.99 2.09 21.29
N GLU A 210 8.51 0.92 20.98
CA GLU A 210 9.55 0.70 19.99
C GLU A 210 9.18 -0.51 19.12
N TYR A 211 9.39 -0.39 17.82
CA TYR A 211 9.17 -1.48 16.86
C TYR A 211 10.48 -1.88 16.19
N LEU A 212 10.78 -3.17 16.21
CA LEU A 212 11.98 -3.72 15.55
C LEU A 212 11.63 -4.17 14.12
N LEU A 213 12.08 -3.40 13.16
CA LEU A 213 11.98 -3.69 11.73
C LEU A 213 13.20 -4.54 11.31
N LYS A 214 12.98 -5.76 10.84
CA LYS A 214 14.04 -6.71 10.45
C LYS A 214 14.01 -7.01 8.97
#